data_496bccdecf5ce7f14ae662965d96b0b9
#
_entry.id   496bccdecf5ce7f14ae662965d96b0b9
#
_cell.length_a   1.000
_cell.length_b   1.000
_cell.length_c   1.000
_cell.angle_alpha   90.00
_cell.angle_beta   90.00
_cell.angle_gamma   90.00
#
_symmetry.space_group_name_H-M   'P 1'
#
loop_
_entity.id
_entity.type
_entity.pdbx_description
1 polymer ?
#
loop_
_entity_poly.entity_id
_entity_poly.type
_entity_poly.pdbx_seq_one_letter_code
_entity_poly.pdbx_strand_id
1 'polypeptide(L)'
;FKDNETIFKYISSIIIPCICHSFLSNYLVQKGDYKTSITYLLPLKLMVILLPIYPNLDWFFSSLYEIILAIIIYVFAYDFYEKKILRIRKRKNQKSNIVTYFPYLIFFIVFGLFIAGVFSYKPVAIVSNSMYPKIKRGDIVISKKIENTDLKNIRLYDIIEYRLDNSVIVHRVIAIDFDQKGNLVFITKGDNNKDKDPKKVTEDQVLGLVKIKVPKVGYPTVWLNDFFKNSNKPDVEMGN
;
A
#
# COMPACT_ATOMS: atom_id res chain seq x y z
N PHE A 1 -12.57 -15.11 -17.34
CA PHE A 1 -11.30 -14.58 -16.80
C PHE A 1 -11.52 -13.44 -15.79
N LYS A 2 -12.54 -12.58 -15.97
CA LYS A 2 -12.96 -11.60 -14.96
C LYS A 2 -13.30 -12.27 -13.61
N ASP A 3 -13.81 -13.48 -13.65
CA ASP A 3 -14.18 -14.24 -12.46
C ASP A 3 -12.99 -14.64 -11.59
N ASN A 4 -11.85 -15.02 -12.19
CA ASN A 4 -10.68 -15.46 -11.42
C ASN A 4 -10.02 -14.29 -10.64
N GLU A 5 -9.95 -13.10 -11.22
CA GLU A 5 -9.44 -11.91 -10.54
C GLU A 5 -10.37 -11.50 -9.38
N THR A 6 -11.67 -11.53 -9.63
CA THR A 6 -12.69 -11.22 -8.61
C THR A 6 -12.66 -12.24 -7.48
N ILE A 7 -12.54 -13.53 -7.80
CA ILE A 7 -12.42 -14.61 -6.81
C ILE A 7 -11.13 -14.45 -5.99
N PHE A 8 -10.00 -14.16 -6.64
CA PHE A 8 -8.74 -13.94 -5.95
C PHE A 8 -8.81 -12.72 -5.01
N LYS A 9 -9.38 -11.61 -5.46
CA LYS A 9 -9.62 -10.43 -4.62
C LYS A 9 -10.48 -10.78 -3.41
N TYR A 10 -11.58 -11.51 -3.62
CA TYR A 10 -12.48 -11.91 -2.54
C TYR A 10 -11.78 -12.82 -1.51
N ILE A 11 -11.03 -13.83 -1.98
CA ILE A 11 -10.28 -14.74 -1.10
C ILE A 11 -9.24 -13.95 -0.30
N SER A 12 -8.46 -13.09 -0.96
CA SER A 12 -7.37 -12.35 -0.34
C SER A 12 -7.85 -11.26 0.61
N SER A 13 -8.96 -10.58 0.28
CA SER A 13 -9.42 -9.42 1.06
C SER A 13 -10.40 -9.76 2.16
N ILE A 14 -11.03 -10.91 2.11
CA ILE A 14 -12.07 -11.28 3.10
C ILE A 14 -11.71 -12.60 3.76
N ILE A 15 -11.48 -13.68 2.99
CA ILE A 15 -11.35 -15.02 3.55
C ILE A 15 -10.06 -15.15 4.37
N ILE A 16 -8.91 -14.78 3.80
CA ILE A 16 -7.60 -14.94 4.47
C ILE A 16 -7.51 -14.09 5.76
N PRO A 17 -7.84 -12.78 5.75
CA PRO A 17 -7.88 -12.00 6.99
C PRO A 17 -8.84 -12.58 8.03
N CYS A 18 -10.04 -13.00 7.61
CA CYS A 18 -11.02 -13.60 8.51
C CYS A 18 -10.50 -14.88 9.19
N ILE A 19 -9.81 -15.74 8.44
CA ILE A 19 -9.15 -16.93 8.98
C ILE A 19 -8.07 -16.53 10.00
N CYS A 20 -7.19 -15.59 9.67
CA CYS A 20 -6.13 -15.13 10.57
C CYS A 20 -6.70 -14.56 11.88
N HIS A 21 -7.72 -13.71 11.79
CA HIS A 21 -8.40 -13.17 12.97
C HIS A 21 -9.11 -14.24 13.80
N SER A 22 -9.72 -15.24 13.15
CA SER A 22 -10.38 -16.35 13.84
C SER A 22 -9.37 -17.23 14.59
N PHE A 23 -8.22 -17.54 13.98
CA PHE A 23 -7.15 -18.27 14.65
C PHE A 23 -6.64 -17.52 15.86
N LEU A 24 -6.37 -16.22 15.71
CA LEU A 24 -5.90 -15.38 16.82
C LEU A 24 -6.94 -15.29 17.93
N SER A 25 -8.21 -15.06 17.57
CA SER A 25 -9.31 -15.00 18.55
C SER A 25 -9.43 -16.29 19.34
N ASN A 26 -9.36 -17.44 18.67
CA ASN A 26 -9.42 -18.77 19.29
C ASN A 26 -8.22 -18.99 20.25
N TYR A 27 -7.02 -18.61 19.82
CA TYR A 27 -5.83 -18.67 20.65
C TYR A 27 -5.97 -17.79 21.92
N LEU A 28 -6.48 -16.56 21.77
CA LEU A 28 -6.69 -15.62 22.87
C LEU A 28 -7.73 -16.14 23.88
N VAL A 29 -8.80 -16.78 23.40
CA VAL A 29 -9.83 -17.41 24.26
C VAL A 29 -9.23 -18.58 25.03
N GLN A 30 -8.46 -19.46 24.37
CA GLN A 30 -7.85 -20.63 25.01
C GLN A 30 -6.82 -20.28 26.07
N LYS A 31 -6.04 -19.22 25.88
CA LYS A 31 -4.96 -18.84 26.79
C LYS A 31 -5.35 -17.76 27.82
N GLY A 32 -6.28 -16.90 27.48
CA GLY A 32 -6.71 -15.78 28.31
C GLY A 32 -8.11 -15.98 28.87
N ASP A 33 -9.07 -15.60 28.11
CA ASP A 33 -10.52 -15.69 28.38
C ASP A 33 -11.25 -15.07 27.17
N TYR A 34 -12.58 -15.26 27.04
CA TYR A 34 -13.41 -14.61 26.04
C TYR A 34 -13.30 -13.07 26.06
N LYS A 35 -13.08 -12.48 27.23
CA LYS A 35 -12.83 -11.04 27.41
C LYS A 35 -11.62 -10.55 26.60
N THR A 36 -10.55 -11.36 26.55
CA THR A 36 -9.32 -11.01 25.82
C THR A 36 -9.58 -10.93 24.31
N SER A 37 -10.38 -11.85 23.79
CA SER A 37 -10.80 -11.83 22.38
C SER A 37 -11.67 -10.61 22.06
N ILE A 38 -12.61 -10.27 22.94
CA ILE A 38 -13.46 -9.07 22.80
C ILE A 38 -12.60 -7.79 22.82
N THR A 39 -11.66 -7.70 23.77
CA THR A 39 -10.74 -6.54 23.88
C THR A 39 -9.88 -6.38 22.64
N TYR A 40 -9.60 -7.45 21.92
CA TYR A 40 -8.89 -7.42 20.65
C TYR A 40 -9.80 -7.00 19.47
N LEU A 41 -10.93 -7.68 19.31
CA LEU A 41 -11.78 -7.49 18.13
C LEU A 41 -12.59 -6.19 18.15
N LEU A 42 -13.08 -5.80 19.33
CA LEU A 42 -13.97 -4.65 19.47
C LEU A 42 -13.30 -3.33 19.02
N PRO A 43 -12.08 -2.96 19.49
CA PRO A 43 -11.43 -1.74 19.04
C PRO A 43 -11.14 -1.73 17.53
N LEU A 44 -10.74 -2.87 16.95
CA LEU A 44 -10.47 -2.97 15.53
C LEU A 44 -11.72 -2.70 14.68
N LYS A 45 -12.85 -3.25 15.06
CA LYS A 45 -14.12 -3.02 14.34
C LYS A 45 -14.69 -1.63 14.58
N LEU A 46 -14.56 -1.11 15.81
CA LEU A 46 -14.96 0.27 16.12
C LEU A 46 -14.10 1.30 15.40
N MET A 47 -12.81 1.06 15.25
CA MET A 47 -11.90 1.97 14.56
C MET A 47 -12.34 2.24 13.12
N VAL A 48 -12.82 1.23 12.41
CA VAL A 48 -13.36 1.37 11.04
C VAL A 48 -14.61 2.25 11.01
N ILE A 49 -15.44 2.17 12.05
CA ILE A 49 -16.73 2.90 12.12
C ILE A 49 -16.53 4.33 12.61
N LEU A 50 -15.65 4.52 13.62
CA LEU A 50 -15.49 5.80 14.31
C LEU A 50 -14.51 6.74 13.64
N LEU A 51 -13.56 6.23 12.84
CA LEU A 51 -12.59 7.07 12.14
C LEU A 51 -13.04 7.31 10.70
N PRO A 52 -13.67 8.47 10.40
CA PRO A 52 -14.02 8.85 9.02
C PRO A 52 -12.80 9.07 8.12
N ILE A 53 -11.61 9.03 8.72
CA ILE A 53 -10.29 9.17 8.06
C ILE A 53 -9.65 7.78 7.85
N TYR A 54 -10.47 6.73 7.68
CA TYR A 54 -9.89 5.44 7.31
C TYR A 54 -9.31 5.57 5.90
N PRO A 55 -8.00 5.36 5.72
CA PRO A 55 -7.39 5.51 4.40
C PRO A 55 -8.06 4.54 3.44
N ASN A 56 -8.47 5.05 2.29
CA ASN A 56 -9.01 4.22 1.22
C ASN A 56 -7.85 3.43 0.60
N LEU A 57 -7.46 2.37 1.33
CA LEU A 57 -6.43 1.44 0.89
C LEU A 57 -6.99 0.60 -0.26
N ASP A 58 -6.19 0.42 -1.29
CA ASP A 58 -6.48 -0.62 -2.28
C ASP A 58 -6.68 -1.96 -1.56
N TRP A 59 -7.57 -2.80 -2.09
CA TRP A 59 -7.94 -4.09 -1.52
C TRP A 59 -6.75 -4.94 -1.05
N PHE A 60 -5.62 -4.88 -1.76
CA PHE A 60 -4.41 -5.63 -1.45
C PHE A 60 -3.74 -5.15 -0.16
N PHE A 61 -3.54 -3.83 -0.03
CA PHE A 61 -2.89 -3.26 1.15
C PHE A 61 -3.76 -3.35 2.40
N SER A 62 -5.07 -3.22 2.24
CA SER A 62 -6.03 -3.44 3.33
C SER A 62 -5.92 -4.86 3.87
N SER A 63 -5.91 -5.85 2.98
CA SER A 63 -5.77 -7.26 3.35
C SER A 63 -4.44 -7.57 4.03
N LEU A 64 -3.37 -7.07 3.45
CA LEU A 64 -2.01 -7.26 3.96
C LEU A 64 -1.86 -6.67 5.37
N TYR A 65 -2.42 -5.47 5.59
CA TYR A 65 -2.45 -4.83 6.90
C TYR A 65 -3.18 -5.68 7.94
N GLU A 66 -4.38 -6.19 7.64
CA GLU A 66 -5.15 -7.03 8.55
C GLU A 66 -4.42 -8.33 8.91
N ILE A 67 -3.80 -8.99 7.92
CA ILE A 67 -3.04 -10.23 8.14
C ILE A 67 -1.81 -9.97 9.01
N ILE A 68 -1.02 -8.94 8.68
CA ILE A 68 0.19 -8.59 9.44
C ILE A 68 -0.17 -8.21 10.87
N LEU A 69 -1.23 -7.44 11.06
CA LEU A 69 -1.70 -7.06 12.39
C LEU A 69 -2.08 -8.28 13.23
N ALA A 70 -2.80 -9.24 12.66
CA ALA A 70 -3.17 -10.48 13.34
C ALA A 70 -1.94 -11.29 13.73
N ILE A 71 -0.94 -11.41 12.85
CA ILE A 71 0.32 -12.13 13.12
C ILE A 71 1.11 -11.46 14.23
N ILE A 72 1.25 -10.13 14.20
CA ILE A 72 1.98 -9.38 15.22
C ILE A 72 1.33 -9.57 16.59
N ILE A 73 0.01 -9.45 16.67
CA ILE A 73 -0.71 -9.63 17.92
C ILE A 73 -0.61 -11.08 18.39
N TYR A 74 -0.64 -12.06 17.48
CA TYR A 74 -0.41 -13.47 17.83
C TYR A 74 0.97 -13.70 18.47
N VAL A 75 2.03 -13.22 17.83
CA VAL A 75 3.41 -13.35 18.33
C VAL A 75 3.54 -12.69 19.71
N PHE A 76 2.93 -11.53 19.89
CA PHE A 76 2.94 -10.80 21.16
C PHE A 76 2.19 -11.57 22.26
N ALA A 77 1.00 -12.08 21.95
CA ALA A 77 0.19 -12.87 22.86
C ALA A 77 0.90 -14.20 23.22
N TYR A 78 1.48 -14.87 22.20
CA TYR A 78 2.24 -16.10 22.39
C TYR A 78 3.40 -15.89 23.38
N ASP A 79 4.24 -14.89 23.15
CA ASP A 79 5.36 -14.58 24.04
C ASP A 79 4.89 -14.21 25.46
N PHE A 80 3.80 -13.46 25.58
CA PHE A 80 3.22 -13.09 26.86
C PHE A 80 2.70 -14.31 27.65
N TYR A 81 1.92 -15.17 27.01
CA TYR A 81 1.31 -16.34 27.67
C TYR A 81 2.31 -17.46 27.93
N GLU A 82 3.21 -17.75 27.02
CA GLU A 82 4.27 -18.76 27.22
C GLU A 82 5.23 -18.34 28.32
N LYS A 83 5.65 -17.10 28.36
CA LYS A 83 6.47 -16.59 29.47
C LYS A 83 5.72 -16.64 30.80
N LYS A 84 4.42 -16.40 30.82
CA LYS A 84 3.60 -16.53 32.02
C LYS A 84 3.55 -17.98 32.51
N ILE A 85 3.37 -18.95 31.63
CA ILE A 85 3.35 -20.39 31.96
C ILE A 85 4.72 -20.86 32.44
N LEU A 86 5.80 -20.46 31.75
CA LEU A 86 7.18 -20.80 32.16
C LEU A 86 7.59 -20.13 33.47
N ARG A 87 7.04 -18.94 33.79
CA ARG A 87 7.26 -18.29 35.11
C ARG A 87 6.62 -19.01 36.29
N ILE A 88 5.50 -19.68 36.06
CA ILE A 88 4.91 -20.56 37.10
C ILE A 88 5.84 -21.75 37.35
N ARG A 89 6.60 -22.18 36.37
CA ARG A 89 7.58 -23.30 36.46
C ARG A 89 8.97 -22.87 36.95
N LYS A 90 9.38 -21.61 36.74
CA LYS A 90 10.67 -21.05 37.16
C LYS A 90 10.44 -19.78 38.01
N ARG A 91 10.25 -19.97 39.30
CA ARG A 91 10.31 -18.87 40.29
C ARG A 91 11.76 -18.37 40.35
N LYS A 92 12.20 -17.48 39.47
CA LYS A 92 13.28 -16.50 39.69
C LYS A 92 13.52 -15.59 38.47
N ASN A 93 13.35 -14.29 38.69
CA ASN A 93 13.99 -13.15 38.06
C ASN A 93 14.12 -13.14 36.52
N GLN A 94 13.01 -12.90 35.80
CA GLN A 94 13.11 -12.14 34.55
C GLN A 94 11.83 -11.31 34.40
N LYS A 95 11.95 -9.99 34.59
CA LYS A 95 10.93 -9.02 34.16
C LYS A 95 10.81 -9.16 32.66
N SER A 96 9.66 -9.61 32.16
CA SER A 96 9.40 -9.54 30.72
C SER A 96 9.24 -8.06 30.38
N ASN A 97 10.20 -7.53 29.67
CA ASN A 97 10.12 -6.17 29.16
C ASN A 97 9.14 -6.15 27.98
N ILE A 98 7.83 -6.07 28.27
CA ILE A 98 6.78 -5.72 27.30
C ILE A 98 7.19 -4.44 26.54
N VAL A 99 7.87 -3.53 27.25
CA VAL A 99 8.46 -2.31 26.69
C VAL A 99 9.37 -2.57 25.49
N THR A 100 10.02 -3.74 25.40
CA THR A 100 10.91 -4.09 24.27
C THR A 100 10.16 -4.25 22.94
N TYR A 101 8.88 -4.65 22.98
CA TYR A 101 8.08 -4.87 21.75
C TYR A 101 7.30 -3.63 21.31
N PHE A 102 7.15 -2.65 22.19
CA PHE A 102 6.41 -1.42 21.92
C PHE A 102 6.98 -0.61 20.73
N PRO A 103 8.32 -0.48 20.56
CA PRO A 103 8.89 0.18 19.37
C PRO A 103 8.55 -0.52 18.07
N TYR A 104 8.52 -1.86 18.07
CA TYR A 104 8.16 -2.64 16.86
C TYR A 104 6.70 -2.43 16.48
N LEU A 105 5.80 -2.42 17.48
CA LEU A 105 4.38 -2.15 17.24
C LEU A 105 4.18 -0.75 16.64
N ILE A 106 4.81 0.26 17.21
CA ILE A 106 4.75 1.63 16.68
C ILE A 106 5.32 1.68 15.26
N PHE A 107 6.47 1.05 15.04
CA PHE A 107 7.08 1.01 13.70
C PHE A 107 6.13 0.43 12.66
N PHE A 108 5.49 -0.71 12.94
CA PHE A 108 4.56 -1.33 12.00
C PHE A 108 3.29 -0.50 11.79
N ILE A 109 2.77 0.17 12.84
CA ILE A 109 1.64 1.08 12.69
C ILE A 109 2.01 2.26 11.77
N VAL A 110 3.14 2.93 12.05
CA VAL A 110 3.62 4.07 11.26
C VAL A 110 3.93 3.65 9.82
N PHE A 111 4.55 2.47 9.64
CA PHE A 111 4.84 1.91 8.32
C PHE A 111 3.56 1.58 7.54
N GLY A 112 2.56 1.00 8.20
CA GLY A 112 1.24 0.76 7.60
C GLY A 112 0.57 2.07 7.18
N LEU A 113 0.58 3.09 8.03
CA LEU A 113 0.05 4.42 7.71
C LEU A 113 0.79 5.08 6.55
N PHE A 114 2.11 4.86 6.44
CA PHE A 114 2.91 5.35 5.32
C PHE A 114 2.52 4.69 3.99
N ILE A 115 2.40 3.35 3.98
CA ILE A 115 1.94 2.61 2.80
C ILE A 115 0.51 3.01 2.42
N ALA A 116 -0.34 3.23 3.41
CA ALA A 116 -1.72 3.70 3.25
C ALA A 116 -1.81 5.10 2.61
N GLY A 117 -0.68 5.81 2.49
CA GLY A 117 -0.66 7.17 1.95
C GLY A 117 -1.41 8.18 2.82
N VAL A 118 -1.51 7.93 4.14
CA VAL A 118 -2.07 8.89 5.10
C VAL A 118 -1.20 10.14 5.19
N PHE A 119 0.12 9.95 5.05
CA PHE A 119 1.06 11.06 5.03
C PHE A 119 1.04 11.82 3.70
N SER A 120 1.58 13.02 3.71
CA SER A 120 1.78 13.82 2.49
C SER A 120 2.68 13.14 1.46
N TYR A 121 3.38 12.10 1.83
CA TYR A 121 4.24 11.29 0.96
C TYR A 121 3.69 9.89 0.84
N LYS A 122 3.62 9.34 -0.39
CA LYS A 122 3.19 7.97 -0.66
C LYS A 122 4.17 7.24 -1.58
N PRO A 123 4.38 5.93 -1.39
CA PRO A 123 5.16 5.12 -2.30
C PRO A 123 4.33 4.74 -3.54
N VAL A 124 4.96 4.80 -4.71
CA VAL A 124 4.39 4.37 -6.00
C VAL A 124 5.36 3.42 -6.69
N ALA A 125 4.90 2.19 -6.97
CA ALA A 125 5.72 1.20 -7.65
C ALA A 125 5.69 1.42 -9.17
N ILE A 126 6.86 1.40 -9.80
CA ILE A 126 7.02 1.61 -11.23
C ILE A 126 6.97 0.27 -11.96
N VAL A 127 5.93 0.08 -12.76
CA VAL A 127 5.66 -1.17 -13.48
C VAL A 127 6.07 -1.14 -14.94
N SER A 128 6.58 0.01 -15.46
CA SER A 128 6.99 0.19 -16.86
C SER A 128 8.40 0.78 -16.97
N ASN A 129 8.98 0.75 -18.16
CA ASN A 129 10.28 1.35 -18.45
C ASN A 129 10.17 2.71 -19.18
N SER A 130 9.00 3.36 -19.15
CA SER A 130 8.81 4.65 -19.84
C SER A 130 9.73 5.78 -19.34
N MET A 131 10.22 5.67 -18.10
CA MET A 131 11.10 6.64 -17.44
C MET A 131 12.57 6.18 -17.38
N TYR A 132 12.94 5.12 -18.13
CA TYR A 132 14.34 4.69 -18.26
C TYR A 132 15.20 5.79 -18.93
N PRO A 133 16.46 6.01 -18.56
CA PRO A 133 17.24 5.26 -17.56
C PRO A 133 17.08 5.78 -16.12
N LYS A 134 16.43 6.93 -15.91
CA LYS A 134 16.39 7.59 -14.61
C LYS A 134 15.58 6.82 -13.58
N ILE A 135 14.41 6.32 -13.95
CA ILE A 135 13.57 5.46 -13.13
C ILE A 135 13.33 4.18 -13.92
N LYS A 136 13.52 3.03 -13.28
CA LYS A 136 13.43 1.72 -13.90
C LYS A 136 12.21 0.97 -13.37
N ARG A 137 11.72 0.05 -14.17
CA ARG A 137 10.74 -0.93 -13.70
C ARG A 137 11.26 -1.66 -12.48
N GLY A 138 10.44 -1.80 -11.44
CA GLY A 138 10.81 -2.36 -10.15
C GLY A 138 11.38 -1.36 -9.15
N ASP A 139 11.52 -0.08 -9.53
CA ASP A 139 11.80 0.98 -8.56
C ASP A 139 10.51 1.40 -7.85
N ILE A 140 10.63 1.92 -6.64
CA ILE A 140 9.58 2.70 -5.96
C ILE A 140 9.96 4.17 -6.04
N VAL A 141 8.99 5.03 -6.34
CA VAL A 141 9.15 6.47 -6.17
C VAL A 141 8.30 6.95 -5.01
N ILE A 142 8.85 7.88 -4.23
CA ILE A 142 8.11 8.56 -3.17
C ILE A 142 7.53 9.83 -3.76
N SER A 143 6.22 9.86 -3.89
CA SER A 143 5.45 10.98 -4.44
C SER A 143 4.88 11.81 -3.30
N LYS A 144 5.14 13.13 -3.29
CA LYS A 144 4.49 14.08 -2.40
C LYS A 144 3.11 14.42 -3.00
N LYS A 145 2.06 14.17 -2.27
CA LYS A 145 0.69 14.60 -2.65
C LYS A 145 0.68 16.10 -2.92
N ILE A 146 -0.01 16.50 -3.96
CA ILE A 146 -0.19 17.90 -4.33
C ILE A 146 -1.63 18.27 -4.06
N GLU A 147 -1.81 19.38 -3.32
CA GLU A 147 -3.08 20.08 -3.20
C GLU A 147 -3.16 21.18 -4.25
N ASN A 148 -4.36 21.68 -4.55
CA ASN A 148 -4.58 22.67 -5.63
C ASN A 148 -3.71 23.93 -5.47
N THR A 149 -3.38 24.31 -4.24
CA THR A 149 -2.49 25.44 -3.93
C THR A 149 -1.04 25.22 -4.33
N ASP A 150 -0.59 23.95 -4.35
CA ASP A 150 0.80 23.56 -4.62
C ASP A 150 1.07 23.32 -6.10
N LEU A 151 0.06 23.26 -6.96
CA LEU A 151 0.20 23.02 -8.40
C LEU A 151 1.09 24.06 -9.08
N LYS A 152 1.02 25.33 -8.62
CA LYS A 152 1.85 26.44 -9.11
C LYS A 152 3.35 26.25 -8.81
N ASN A 153 3.70 25.34 -7.92
CA ASN A 153 5.09 25.01 -7.57
C ASN A 153 5.72 23.94 -8.49
N ILE A 154 4.93 23.34 -9.38
CA ILE A 154 5.43 22.39 -10.38
C ILE A 154 6.25 23.19 -11.41
N ARG A 155 7.46 22.71 -11.66
CA ARG A 155 8.41 23.34 -12.58
C ARG A 155 8.62 22.46 -13.82
N LEU A 156 9.15 23.07 -14.84
CA LEU A 156 9.64 22.36 -16.01
C LEU A 156 10.65 21.30 -15.59
N TYR A 157 10.57 20.12 -16.16
CA TYR A 157 11.36 18.92 -15.90
C TYR A 157 11.08 18.21 -14.55
N ASP A 158 10.13 18.66 -13.78
CA ASP A 158 9.64 17.89 -12.63
C ASP A 158 8.98 16.58 -13.11
N ILE A 159 9.07 15.54 -12.29
CA ILE A 159 8.40 14.28 -12.54
C ILE A 159 7.12 14.25 -11.72
N ILE A 160 5.99 14.19 -12.40
CA ILE A 160 4.67 14.18 -11.77
C ILE A 160 4.02 12.81 -11.85
N GLU A 161 3.24 12.50 -10.84
CA GLU A 161 2.30 11.40 -10.83
C GLU A 161 0.91 11.95 -11.16
N TYR A 162 0.26 11.39 -12.14
CA TYR A 162 -1.08 11.83 -12.55
C TYR A 162 -1.96 10.65 -12.95
N ARG A 163 -3.26 10.87 -12.94
CA ARG A 163 -4.27 9.88 -13.35
C ARG A 163 -4.76 10.19 -14.73
N LEU A 164 -4.69 9.20 -15.59
CA LEU A 164 -5.28 9.25 -16.92
C LEU A 164 -6.18 8.03 -17.09
N ASP A 165 -7.46 8.27 -17.30
CA ASP A 165 -8.48 7.23 -17.30
C ASP A 165 -8.38 6.36 -16.02
N ASN A 166 -8.19 5.05 -16.11
CA ASN A 166 -8.03 4.15 -14.96
C ASN A 166 -6.57 3.85 -14.59
N SER A 167 -5.61 4.59 -15.17
CA SER A 167 -4.19 4.31 -14.97
C SER A 167 -3.50 5.46 -14.24
N VAL A 168 -2.57 5.12 -13.36
CA VAL A 168 -1.64 6.06 -12.73
C VAL A 168 -0.35 6.05 -13.52
N ILE A 169 0.07 7.22 -13.96
CA ILE A 169 1.23 7.44 -14.83
C ILE A 169 2.24 8.35 -14.10
N VAL A 170 3.52 8.05 -14.28
CA VAL A 170 4.62 8.85 -13.74
C VAL A 170 5.51 9.27 -14.91
N HIS A 171 5.39 10.54 -15.34
CA HIS A 171 6.17 11.10 -16.44
C HIS A 171 6.72 12.48 -16.10
N ARG A 172 7.61 12.97 -16.97
CA ARG A 172 8.26 14.28 -16.82
C ARG A 172 7.47 15.37 -17.48
N VAL A 173 7.33 16.51 -16.82
CA VAL A 173 6.77 17.74 -17.37
C VAL A 173 7.78 18.33 -18.38
N ILE A 174 7.40 18.42 -19.63
CA ILE A 174 8.22 19.00 -20.71
C ILE A 174 7.75 20.38 -21.14
N ALA A 175 6.50 20.75 -20.84
CA ALA A 175 5.98 22.10 -21.00
C ALA A 175 4.81 22.33 -20.05
N ILE A 176 4.59 23.58 -19.70
CA ILE A 176 3.45 24.06 -18.90
C ILE A 176 2.70 25.05 -19.76
N ASP A 177 1.39 24.93 -19.84
CA ASP A 177 0.50 25.72 -20.67
C ASP A 177 -0.77 26.08 -19.88
N PHE A 178 -1.64 26.87 -20.44
CA PHE A 178 -2.95 27.23 -19.86
C PHE A 178 -4.06 26.77 -20.80
N ASP A 179 -5.15 26.31 -20.21
CA ASP A 179 -6.36 26.02 -20.96
C ASP A 179 -7.13 27.32 -21.31
N GLN A 180 -8.22 27.18 -22.06
CA GLN A 180 -9.09 28.31 -22.43
C GLN A 180 -9.74 29.01 -21.23
N LYS A 181 -9.75 28.37 -20.05
CA LYS A 181 -10.30 28.89 -18.80
C LYS A 181 -9.23 29.48 -17.89
N GLY A 182 -7.94 29.43 -18.29
CA GLY A 182 -6.81 29.93 -17.51
C GLY A 182 -6.28 28.94 -16.47
N ASN A 183 -6.72 27.66 -16.47
CA ASN A 183 -6.16 26.63 -15.58
C ASN A 183 -4.84 26.08 -16.14
N LEU A 184 -3.95 25.65 -15.26
CA LEU A 184 -2.68 25.04 -15.65
C LEU A 184 -2.92 23.69 -16.33
N VAL A 185 -2.21 23.44 -17.42
CA VAL A 185 -2.13 22.16 -18.09
C VAL A 185 -0.67 21.78 -18.30
N PHE A 186 -0.37 20.53 -18.05
CA PHE A 186 0.99 20.01 -18.15
C PHE A 186 1.11 19.11 -19.37
N ILE A 187 2.13 19.34 -20.16
CA ILE A 187 2.53 18.45 -21.26
C ILE A 187 3.62 17.57 -20.72
N THR A 188 3.39 16.26 -20.75
CA THR A 188 4.26 15.26 -20.15
C THR A 188 4.88 14.34 -21.20
N LYS A 189 5.99 13.70 -20.82
CA LYS A 189 6.68 12.72 -21.65
C LYS A 189 7.45 11.75 -20.76
N GLY A 190 7.40 10.46 -21.07
CA GLY A 190 8.31 9.48 -20.50
C GLY A 190 9.73 9.68 -21.03
N ASP A 191 10.75 9.59 -20.16
CA ASP A 191 12.15 9.80 -20.53
C ASP A 191 12.62 8.86 -21.65
N ASN A 192 12.02 7.67 -21.72
CA ASN A 192 12.32 6.64 -22.73
C ASN A 192 11.35 6.64 -23.92
N ASN A 193 10.35 7.49 -23.93
CA ASN A 193 9.38 7.56 -25.03
C ASN A 193 9.94 8.42 -26.17
N LYS A 194 9.58 8.11 -27.40
CA LYS A 194 9.96 8.95 -28.57
C LYS A 194 9.15 10.25 -28.58
N ASP A 195 7.84 10.13 -28.36
CA ASP A 195 6.90 11.23 -28.44
C ASP A 195 6.40 11.66 -27.07
N LYS A 196 5.87 12.90 -27.00
CA LYS A 196 5.13 13.39 -25.85
C LYS A 196 3.83 12.63 -25.66
N ASP A 197 3.29 12.66 -24.45
CA ASP A 197 2.00 12.05 -24.17
C ASP A 197 0.88 12.71 -24.99
N PRO A 198 -0.05 11.93 -25.56
CA PRO A 198 -1.04 12.45 -26.49
C PRO A 198 -2.06 13.39 -25.85
N LYS A 199 -2.34 13.20 -24.55
CA LYS A 199 -3.28 14.03 -23.79
C LYS A 199 -2.52 14.97 -22.86
N LYS A 200 -2.93 16.23 -22.80
CA LYS A 200 -2.46 17.18 -21.79
C LYS A 200 -3.03 16.77 -20.43
N VAL A 201 -2.26 16.94 -19.37
CA VAL A 201 -2.64 16.64 -17.99
C VAL A 201 -3.22 17.91 -17.37
N THR A 202 -4.45 17.84 -16.89
CA THR A 202 -5.14 18.94 -16.21
C THR A 202 -4.81 18.95 -14.72
N GLU A 203 -5.08 20.07 -14.04
CA GLU A 203 -4.79 20.24 -12.62
C GLU A 203 -5.39 19.14 -11.74
N ASP A 204 -6.64 18.76 -12.00
CA ASP A 204 -7.40 17.75 -11.27
C ASP A 204 -6.84 16.32 -11.44
N GLN A 205 -6.09 16.08 -12.51
CA GLN A 205 -5.47 14.79 -12.78
C GLN A 205 -4.15 14.60 -12.04
N VAL A 206 -3.50 15.67 -11.60
CA VAL A 206 -2.20 15.59 -10.91
C VAL A 206 -2.41 15.06 -9.48
N LEU A 207 -1.78 13.95 -9.17
CA LEU A 207 -1.86 13.29 -7.86
C LEU A 207 -0.68 13.65 -6.95
N GLY A 208 0.50 13.91 -7.52
CA GLY A 208 1.68 14.18 -6.73
C GLY A 208 2.93 14.48 -7.53
N LEU A 209 3.95 14.92 -6.82
CA LEU A 209 5.28 15.26 -7.32
C LEU A 209 6.30 14.25 -6.79
N VAL A 210 7.02 13.59 -7.69
CA VAL A 210 8.05 12.61 -7.33
C VAL A 210 9.24 13.33 -6.71
N LYS A 211 9.62 12.93 -5.49
CA LYS A 211 10.73 13.52 -4.74
C LYS A 211 11.92 12.59 -4.62
N ILE A 212 11.70 11.32 -4.36
CA ILE A 212 12.75 10.34 -4.07
C ILE A 212 12.49 9.09 -4.91
N LYS A 213 13.57 8.43 -5.32
CA LYS A 213 13.55 7.11 -5.95
C LYS A 213 14.25 6.11 -5.05
N VAL A 214 13.60 4.98 -4.81
CA VAL A 214 14.16 3.82 -4.09
C VAL A 214 14.28 2.67 -5.09
N PRO A 215 15.49 2.28 -5.47
CA PRO A 215 15.68 1.29 -6.53
C PRO A 215 15.32 -0.11 -6.07
N LYS A 216 14.73 -0.90 -6.96
CA LYS A 216 14.47 -2.34 -6.85
C LYS A 216 13.47 -2.81 -5.78
N VAL A 217 12.97 -1.96 -4.90
CA VAL A 217 12.05 -2.33 -3.82
C VAL A 217 10.63 -2.64 -4.33
N GLY A 218 10.28 -2.17 -5.52
CA GLY A 218 8.97 -2.37 -6.14
C GLY A 218 8.78 -3.73 -6.87
N TYR A 219 9.79 -4.61 -6.94
CA TYR A 219 9.69 -5.89 -7.65
C TYR A 219 8.53 -6.78 -7.21
N PRO A 220 8.20 -6.91 -5.92
CA PRO A 220 7.03 -7.71 -5.51
C PRO A 220 5.73 -7.21 -6.16
N THR A 221 5.55 -5.89 -6.23
CA THR A 221 4.37 -5.28 -6.89
C THR A 221 4.40 -5.51 -8.41
N VAL A 222 5.58 -5.47 -9.02
CA VAL A 222 5.76 -5.75 -10.45
C VAL A 222 5.40 -7.20 -10.76
N TRP A 223 5.85 -8.16 -9.96
CA TRP A 223 5.50 -9.57 -10.12
C TRP A 223 3.99 -9.82 -10.04
N LEU A 224 3.34 -9.21 -9.05
CA LEU A 224 1.88 -9.29 -8.94
C LEU A 224 1.18 -8.70 -10.18
N ASN A 225 1.63 -7.54 -10.64
CA ASN A 225 1.07 -6.93 -11.84
C ASN A 225 1.25 -7.82 -13.09
N ASP A 226 2.42 -8.45 -13.25
CA ASP A 226 2.69 -9.35 -14.37
C ASP A 226 1.86 -10.62 -14.30
N PHE A 227 1.74 -11.18 -13.11
CA PHE A 227 0.91 -12.35 -12.88
C PHE A 227 -0.54 -12.10 -13.32
N PHE A 228 -1.11 -10.97 -12.91
CA PHE A 228 -2.48 -10.62 -13.30
C PHE A 228 -2.63 -10.24 -14.78
N LYS A 229 -1.61 -9.61 -15.38
CA LYS A 229 -1.64 -9.31 -16.83
C LYS A 229 -1.54 -10.56 -17.68
N ASN A 230 -0.72 -11.55 -17.28
CA ASN A 230 -0.55 -12.80 -18.02
C ASN A 230 -1.79 -13.70 -17.90
N SER A 231 -2.48 -13.71 -16.76
CA SER A 231 -3.74 -14.44 -16.61
C SER A 231 -4.91 -13.83 -17.41
N ASN A 232 -4.77 -12.57 -17.87
CA ASN A 232 -5.77 -11.89 -18.67
C ASN A 232 -5.46 -11.86 -20.20
N LYS A 233 -4.40 -12.53 -20.66
CA LYS A 233 -4.20 -12.76 -22.09
C LYS A 233 -5.08 -13.92 -22.53
N PRO A 234 -5.98 -13.73 -23.51
CA PRO A 234 -6.64 -14.86 -24.14
C PRO A 234 -5.57 -15.76 -24.76
N ASP A 235 -5.70 -17.07 -24.55
CA ASP A 235 -4.91 -18.06 -25.28
C ASP A 235 -5.16 -17.81 -26.77
N VAL A 236 -4.15 -17.26 -27.43
CA VAL A 236 -4.13 -17.26 -28.89
C VAL A 236 -3.96 -18.72 -29.28
N GLU A 237 -5.08 -19.36 -29.65
CA GLU A 237 -5.05 -20.67 -30.30
C GLU A 237 -4.01 -20.63 -31.42
N MET A 238 -2.95 -21.40 -31.24
CA MET A 238 -2.06 -21.73 -32.35
C MET A 238 -2.87 -22.63 -33.28
N GLY A 239 -3.58 -21.98 -34.20
CA GLY A 239 -4.17 -22.64 -35.36
C GLY A 239 -3.04 -23.17 -36.24
N ASN A 240 -3.09 -24.43 -36.47
CA ASN A 240 -2.28 -25.20 -37.44
C ASN A 240 -2.31 -24.62 -38.84
#